data_d6167c367005c11c1dce051ab6cc9770
#
_entry.id   d6167c367005c11c1dce051ab6cc9770
#
_cell.length_a   1.000
_cell.length_b   1.000
_cell.length_c   1.000
_cell.angle_alpha   90.00
_cell.angle_beta   90.00
_cell.angle_gamma   90.00
#
_symmetry.space_group_name_H-M   'P 1'
#
loop_
_entity.id
_entity.type
_entity.pdbx_description
1 polymer ?
#
loop_
_entity_poly.entity_id
_entity_poly.type
_entity_poly.pdbx_seq_one_letter_code
_entity_poly.pdbx_strand_id
1 'polypeptide(L)'
;MTNQTTSIPLHDRIRLIRIQAFFRSATGNPFSLVLGGGLSALALTSVGVPSYPLRVWFALILLLSGLIFAFERFVKRRGLTQENAGSLFRRRVALGLVNAALFGGVIGLVPEGTAQTAYLLVFVVVSAVAALGYMSYATEFRYGLAVSVLTIAPYALFCFYRYFAQGDAFLLLTGIIALVWQAVVVSKALHVSRSAV
;
A
#
# COMPACT_ATOMS: atom_id res chain seq x y z
N MET A 1 -30.19 31.90 -29.21
CA MET A 1 -29.00 31.26 -28.65
C MET A 1 -29.45 30.44 -27.45
N THR A 2 -29.75 29.17 -27.67
CA THR A 2 -30.20 28.22 -26.63
C THR A 2 -29.00 27.76 -25.84
N ASN A 3 -28.87 28.20 -24.58
CA ASN A 3 -27.93 27.67 -23.60
C ASN A 3 -28.25 26.18 -23.37
N GLN A 4 -27.59 25.32 -24.10
CA GLN A 4 -27.50 23.91 -23.77
C GLN A 4 -26.59 23.79 -22.53
N THR A 5 -27.15 23.95 -21.35
CA THR A 5 -26.54 23.44 -20.13
C THR A 5 -26.52 21.92 -20.25
N THR A 6 -25.45 21.38 -20.83
CA THR A 6 -25.16 19.95 -20.85
C THR A 6 -25.13 19.47 -19.41
N SER A 7 -26.25 18.91 -18.95
CA SER A 7 -26.37 18.32 -17.63
C SER A 7 -25.38 17.14 -17.54
N ILE A 8 -24.34 17.32 -16.75
CA ILE A 8 -23.34 16.28 -16.50
C ILE A 8 -24.07 15.02 -16.01
N PRO A 9 -23.88 13.85 -16.64
CA PRO A 9 -24.48 12.58 -16.19
C PRO A 9 -24.23 12.35 -14.71
N LEU A 10 -25.21 11.88 -13.98
CA LEU A 10 -25.13 11.64 -12.51
C LEU A 10 -23.94 10.75 -12.16
N HIS A 11 -23.67 9.72 -12.95
CA HIS A 11 -22.54 8.81 -12.78
C HIS A 11 -21.18 9.53 -12.76
N ASP A 12 -20.98 10.50 -13.66
CA ASP A 12 -19.72 11.25 -13.76
C ASP A 12 -19.54 12.21 -12.57
N ARG A 13 -20.63 12.78 -12.07
CA ARG A 13 -20.62 13.58 -10.84
C ARG A 13 -20.22 12.75 -9.62
N ILE A 14 -20.84 11.59 -9.44
CA ILE A 14 -20.53 10.67 -8.34
C ILE A 14 -19.05 10.24 -8.40
N ARG A 15 -18.56 9.89 -9.60
CA ARG A 15 -17.16 9.53 -9.80
C ARG A 15 -16.20 10.66 -9.43
N LEU A 16 -16.48 11.89 -9.84
CA LEU A 16 -15.66 13.06 -9.50
C LEU A 16 -15.63 13.29 -7.98
N ILE A 17 -16.78 13.21 -7.30
CA ILE A 17 -16.88 13.37 -5.84
C ILE A 17 -16.02 12.31 -5.12
N ARG A 18 -16.06 11.04 -5.55
CA ARG A 18 -15.24 9.97 -4.97
C ARG A 18 -13.73 10.25 -5.15
N ILE A 19 -13.31 10.67 -6.33
CA ILE A 19 -11.91 11.03 -6.60
C ILE A 19 -11.48 12.24 -5.76
N GLN A 20 -12.33 13.25 -5.61
CA GLN A 20 -12.05 14.40 -4.74
C GLN A 20 -11.93 13.99 -3.27
N ALA A 21 -12.81 13.13 -2.78
CA ALA A 21 -12.76 12.57 -1.43
C ALA A 21 -11.44 11.80 -1.20
N PHE A 22 -11.04 10.98 -2.17
CA PHE A 22 -9.76 10.26 -2.14
C PHE A 22 -8.57 11.22 -1.98
N PHE A 23 -8.46 12.26 -2.81
CA PHE A 23 -7.34 13.22 -2.71
C PHE A 23 -7.37 14.07 -1.44
N ARG A 24 -8.53 14.25 -0.80
CA ARG A 24 -8.63 14.90 0.51
C ARG A 24 -8.12 14.00 1.65
N SER A 25 -8.47 12.72 1.63
CA SER A 25 -8.07 11.75 2.66
C SER A 25 -6.60 11.33 2.56
N ALA A 26 -6.02 11.34 1.36
CA ALA A 26 -4.67 10.86 1.10
C ALA A 26 -3.54 11.79 1.60
N THR A 27 -3.85 13.01 2.04
CA THR A 27 -2.84 14.08 2.30
C THR A 27 -1.85 13.78 3.43
N GLY A 28 -2.14 12.85 4.35
CA GLY A 28 -1.21 12.45 5.43
C GLY A 28 -0.35 11.23 5.11
N ASN A 29 -0.62 10.56 4.02
CA ASN A 29 -0.04 9.25 3.68
C ASN A 29 1.50 9.29 3.44
N PRO A 30 2.10 10.28 2.72
CA PRO A 30 3.54 10.28 2.48
C PRO A 30 4.37 10.34 3.76
N PHE A 31 3.95 11.10 4.76
CA PHE A 31 4.64 11.20 6.04
C PHE A 31 4.60 9.88 6.83
N SER A 32 3.44 9.23 6.87
CA SER A 32 3.27 7.92 7.51
C SER A 32 4.14 6.85 6.86
N LEU A 33 4.32 6.91 5.53
CA LEU A 33 5.18 5.98 4.79
C LEU A 33 6.66 6.17 5.15
N VAL A 34 7.12 7.42 5.26
CA VAL A 34 8.50 7.73 5.66
C VAL A 34 8.77 7.27 7.09
N LEU A 35 7.86 7.58 8.03
CA LEU A 35 7.96 7.13 9.42
C LEU A 35 7.96 5.59 9.51
N GLY A 36 6.99 4.95 8.88
CA GLY A 36 6.87 3.49 8.87
C GLY A 36 8.11 2.83 8.26
N GLY A 37 8.59 3.34 7.11
CA GLY A 37 9.82 2.85 6.47
C GLY A 37 11.06 3.03 7.32
N GLY A 38 11.22 4.19 7.96
CA GLY A 38 12.36 4.48 8.84
C GLY A 38 12.38 3.59 10.09
N LEU A 39 11.26 3.47 10.78
CA LEU A 39 11.13 2.59 11.95
C LEU A 39 11.37 1.12 11.56
N SER A 40 10.89 0.70 10.40
CA SER A 40 11.11 -0.64 9.86
C SER A 40 12.58 -0.91 9.59
N ALA A 41 13.27 0.04 8.93
CA ALA A 41 14.70 -0.09 8.64
C ALA A 41 15.54 -0.19 9.94
N LEU A 42 15.21 0.63 10.95
CA LEU A 42 15.86 0.58 12.26
C LEU A 42 15.62 -0.76 12.97
N ALA A 43 14.37 -1.22 13.02
CA ALA A 43 14.00 -2.48 13.64
C ALA A 43 14.66 -3.67 12.95
N LEU A 44 14.69 -3.72 11.63
CA LEU A 44 15.34 -4.79 10.87
C LEU A 44 16.86 -4.78 11.03
N THR A 45 17.48 -3.60 11.12
CA THR A 45 18.91 -3.50 11.43
C THR A 45 19.23 -4.05 12.83
N SER A 46 18.37 -3.80 13.82
CA SER A 46 18.58 -4.27 15.20
C SER A 46 18.50 -5.81 15.35
N VAL A 47 17.85 -6.50 14.42
CA VAL A 47 17.78 -7.98 14.38
C VAL A 47 18.75 -8.61 13.38
N GLY A 48 19.76 -7.87 12.93
CA GLY A 48 20.87 -8.40 12.14
C GLY A 48 20.68 -8.39 10.62
N VAL A 49 19.62 -7.76 10.11
CA VAL A 49 19.48 -7.58 8.65
C VAL A 49 20.53 -6.57 8.16
N PRO A 50 21.28 -6.85 7.07
CA PRO A 50 22.34 -5.98 6.59
C PRO A 50 21.88 -4.56 6.34
N SER A 51 22.61 -3.59 6.88
CA SER A 51 22.23 -2.18 6.84
C SER A 51 22.28 -1.56 5.43
N TYR A 52 23.14 -2.06 4.54
CA TYR A 52 23.27 -1.50 3.20
C TYR A 52 22.03 -1.69 2.34
N PRO A 53 21.50 -2.93 2.14
CA PRO A 53 20.24 -3.12 1.41
C PRO A 53 19.06 -2.38 2.03
N LEU A 54 18.98 -2.31 3.37
CA LEU A 54 17.93 -1.56 4.06
C LEU A 54 18.02 -0.06 3.82
N ARG A 55 19.23 0.51 3.76
CA ARG A 55 19.41 1.93 3.40
C ARG A 55 18.98 2.23 1.98
N VAL A 56 19.32 1.35 1.02
CA VAL A 56 18.87 1.49 -0.37
C VAL A 56 17.33 1.39 -0.44
N TRP A 57 16.74 0.40 0.21
CA TRP A 57 15.29 0.24 0.27
C TRP A 57 14.60 1.47 0.89
N PHE A 58 15.13 1.99 2.00
CA PHE A 58 14.58 3.18 2.64
C PHE A 58 14.73 4.44 1.78
N ALA A 59 15.86 4.59 1.08
CA ALA A 59 16.05 5.67 0.12
C ALA A 59 15.00 5.64 -1.01
N LEU A 60 14.64 4.46 -1.50
CA LEU A 60 13.56 4.29 -2.49
C LEU A 60 12.20 4.68 -1.90
N ILE A 61 11.91 4.34 -0.65
CA ILE A 61 10.70 4.79 0.06
C ILE A 61 10.67 6.32 0.17
N LEU A 62 11.78 6.96 0.55
CA LEU A 62 11.89 8.41 0.62
C LEU A 62 11.63 9.07 -0.73
N LEU A 63 12.29 8.57 -1.79
CA LEU A 63 12.11 9.07 -3.14
C LEU A 63 10.64 8.98 -3.58
N LEU A 64 10.03 7.82 -3.39
CA LEU A 64 8.65 7.58 -3.81
C LEU A 64 7.66 8.41 -2.97
N SER A 65 7.89 8.53 -1.67
CA SER A 65 7.07 9.39 -0.81
C SER A 65 7.17 10.85 -1.23
N GLY A 66 8.37 11.32 -1.60
CA GLY A 66 8.59 12.64 -2.17
C GLY A 66 7.84 12.86 -3.49
N LEU A 67 7.87 11.86 -4.38
CA LEU A 67 7.12 11.88 -5.64
C LEU A 67 5.60 11.93 -5.40
N ILE A 68 5.09 11.14 -4.47
CA ILE A 68 3.69 11.14 -4.08
C ILE A 68 3.30 12.52 -3.54
N PHE A 69 4.10 13.09 -2.63
CA PHE A 69 3.85 14.42 -2.06
C PHE A 69 3.86 15.52 -3.13
N ALA A 70 4.87 15.51 -4.02
CA ALA A 70 4.95 16.46 -5.12
C ALA A 70 3.76 16.35 -6.07
N PHE A 71 3.34 15.11 -6.38
CA PHE A 71 2.19 14.85 -7.21
C PHE A 71 0.88 15.35 -6.57
N GLU A 72 0.66 15.08 -5.29
CA GLU A 72 -0.52 15.58 -4.56
C GLU A 72 -0.56 17.12 -4.51
N ARG A 73 0.61 17.75 -4.31
CA ARG A 73 0.72 19.22 -4.36
C ARG A 73 0.43 19.78 -5.76
N PHE A 74 0.89 19.09 -6.79
CA PHE A 74 0.57 19.43 -8.19
C PHE A 74 -0.94 19.33 -8.45
N VAL A 75 -1.59 18.24 -8.02
CA VAL A 75 -3.05 18.05 -8.18
C VAL A 75 -3.84 19.14 -7.45
N LYS A 76 -3.42 19.49 -6.21
CA LYS A 76 -4.05 20.56 -5.45
C LYS A 76 -3.95 21.92 -6.16
N ARG A 77 -2.81 22.23 -6.77
CA ARG A 77 -2.60 23.50 -7.48
C ARG A 77 -3.37 23.57 -8.79
N ARG A 78 -3.41 22.47 -9.53
CA ARG A 78 -4.09 22.38 -10.83
C ARG A 78 -5.61 22.32 -10.72
N GLY A 79 -6.11 21.79 -9.61
CA GLY A 79 -7.52 21.47 -9.42
C GLY A 79 -7.94 20.19 -10.13
N LEU A 80 -9.01 19.57 -9.63
CA LEU A 80 -9.62 18.38 -10.20
C LEU A 80 -10.83 18.82 -11.06
N THR A 81 -10.73 18.58 -12.35
CA THR A 81 -11.81 18.77 -13.31
C THR A 81 -12.34 17.40 -13.75
N GLN A 82 -13.52 17.37 -14.38
CA GLN A 82 -14.08 16.12 -14.90
C GLN A 82 -13.16 15.46 -15.94
N GLU A 83 -12.48 16.25 -16.76
CA GLU A 83 -11.59 15.74 -17.82
C GLU A 83 -10.30 15.12 -17.25
N ASN A 84 -9.72 15.72 -16.20
CA ASN A 84 -8.40 15.31 -15.68
C ASN A 84 -8.46 14.34 -14.51
N ALA A 85 -9.57 14.30 -13.74
CA ALA A 85 -9.68 13.54 -12.50
C ALA A 85 -9.35 12.05 -12.68
N GLY A 86 -9.89 11.40 -13.72
CA GLY A 86 -9.65 9.98 -13.96
C GLY A 86 -8.18 9.65 -14.29
N SER A 87 -7.51 10.51 -15.04
CA SER A 87 -6.09 10.35 -15.39
C SER A 87 -5.17 10.57 -14.16
N LEU A 88 -5.43 11.64 -13.40
CA LEU A 88 -4.68 11.94 -12.18
C LEU A 88 -4.87 10.86 -11.11
N PHE A 89 -6.09 10.36 -10.95
CA PHE A 89 -6.38 9.26 -10.05
C PHE A 89 -5.58 7.99 -10.41
N ARG A 90 -5.59 7.55 -11.69
CA ARG A 90 -4.81 6.38 -12.13
C ARG A 90 -3.31 6.53 -11.84
N ARG A 91 -2.73 7.71 -12.09
CA ARG A 91 -1.32 7.99 -11.78
C ARG A 91 -1.04 7.90 -10.28
N ARG A 92 -1.92 8.45 -9.46
CA ARG A 92 -1.77 8.36 -7.99
C ARG A 92 -1.86 6.92 -7.50
N VAL A 93 -2.78 6.13 -8.06
CA VAL A 93 -2.92 4.71 -7.78
C VAL A 93 -1.65 3.95 -8.18
N ALA A 94 -1.10 4.20 -9.37
CA ALA A 94 0.13 3.55 -9.81
C ALA A 94 1.29 3.80 -8.83
N LEU A 95 1.48 5.04 -8.36
CA LEU A 95 2.47 5.36 -7.32
C LEU A 95 2.21 4.59 -6.02
N GLY A 96 0.94 4.45 -5.62
CA GLY A 96 0.55 3.67 -4.44
C GLY A 96 0.85 2.18 -4.58
N LEU A 97 0.62 1.60 -5.76
CA LEU A 97 0.91 0.19 -6.04
C LEU A 97 2.43 -0.08 -6.04
N VAL A 98 3.23 0.82 -6.62
CA VAL A 98 4.70 0.72 -6.56
C VAL A 98 5.18 0.77 -5.12
N ASN A 99 4.62 1.67 -4.31
CA ASN A 99 4.95 1.76 -2.88
C ASN A 99 4.57 0.48 -2.11
N ALA A 100 3.38 -0.08 -2.38
CA ALA A 100 2.95 -1.35 -1.79
C ALA A 100 3.90 -2.50 -2.14
N ALA A 101 4.35 -2.58 -3.39
CA ALA A 101 5.32 -3.57 -3.84
C ALA A 101 6.69 -3.40 -3.16
N LEU A 102 7.16 -2.16 -2.96
CA LEU A 102 8.40 -1.90 -2.22
C LEU A 102 8.31 -2.36 -0.76
N PHE A 103 7.19 -2.10 -0.07
CA PHE A 103 7.00 -2.58 1.30
C PHE A 103 6.87 -4.10 1.34
N GLY A 104 6.11 -4.71 0.44
CA GLY A 104 5.98 -6.16 0.36
C GLY A 104 7.30 -6.86 0.05
N GLY A 105 8.14 -6.25 -0.78
CA GLY A 105 9.45 -6.77 -1.17
C GLY A 105 10.53 -6.72 -0.09
N VAL A 106 10.31 -6.01 1.03
CA VAL A 106 11.31 -5.90 2.11
C VAL A 106 11.72 -7.24 2.72
N ILE A 107 10.83 -8.23 2.68
CA ILE A 107 11.12 -9.60 3.15
C ILE A 107 12.30 -10.23 2.40
N GLY A 108 12.48 -9.91 1.11
CA GLY A 108 13.60 -10.39 0.29
C GLY A 108 14.97 -9.86 0.75
N LEU A 109 15.00 -8.86 1.64
CA LEU A 109 16.24 -8.34 2.22
C LEU A 109 16.68 -9.12 3.48
N VAL A 110 15.84 -10.01 4.01
CA VAL A 110 16.15 -10.83 5.18
C VAL A 110 17.02 -12.01 4.76
N PRO A 111 18.29 -12.10 5.22
CA PRO A 111 19.19 -13.18 4.86
C PRO A 111 18.73 -14.53 5.39
N GLU A 112 19.32 -15.59 4.83
CA GLU A 112 19.17 -16.95 5.37
C GLU A 112 19.83 -17.04 6.75
N GLY A 113 19.23 -17.84 7.63
CA GLY A 113 19.72 -18.00 9.01
C GLY A 113 19.46 -16.81 9.93
N THR A 114 18.77 -15.77 9.47
CA THR A 114 18.37 -14.66 10.35
C THR A 114 17.34 -15.15 11.39
N ALA A 115 17.40 -14.57 12.59
CA ALA A 115 16.49 -14.91 13.68
C ALA A 115 15.01 -14.80 13.28
N GLN A 116 14.17 -15.69 13.78
CA GLN A 116 12.72 -15.73 13.51
C GLN A 116 12.02 -14.40 13.83
N THR A 117 12.54 -13.63 14.78
CA THR A 117 12.08 -12.29 15.14
C THR A 117 12.10 -11.31 13.95
N ALA A 118 13.07 -11.43 13.04
CA ALA A 118 13.12 -10.57 11.84
C ALA A 118 11.92 -10.81 10.91
N TYR A 119 11.52 -12.07 10.73
CA TYR A 119 10.33 -12.41 9.93
C TYR A 119 9.05 -11.88 10.56
N LEU A 120 8.92 -11.98 11.89
CA LEU A 120 7.78 -11.41 12.61
C LEU A 120 7.74 -9.88 12.51
N LEU A 121 8.87 -9.20 12.62
CA LEU A 121 8.95 -7.76 12.44
C LEU A 121 8.52 -7.34 11.04
N VAL A 122 9.00 -8.03 10.00
CA VAL A 122 8.56 -7.77 8.63
C VAL A 122 7.06 -7.98 8.50
N PHE A 123 6.51 -9.07 9.07
CA PHE A 123 5.08 -9.32 9.04
C PHE A 123 4.27 -8.18 9.68
N VAL A 124 4.68 -7.69 10.85
CA VAL A 124 4.02 -6.54 11.51
C VAL A 124 4.05 -5.30 10.62
N VAL A 125 5.22 -5.01 10.03
CA VAL A 125 5.38 -3.85 9.13
C VAL A 125 4.47 -3.95 7.91
N VAL A 126 4.53 -5.06 7.17
CA VAL A 126 3.73 -5.22 5.95
C VAL A 126 2.24 -5.25 6.25
N SER A 127 1.83 -5.82 7.40
CA SER A 127 0.45 -5.82 7.86
C SER A 127 -0.06 -4.42 8.19
N ALA A 128 0.74 -3.62 8.89
CA ALA A 128 0.41 -2.22 9.20
C ALA A 128 0.29 -1.38 7.93
N VAL A 129 1.24 -1.52 6.99
CA VAL A 129 1.22 -0.79 5.71
C VAL A 129 0.03 -1.23 4.86
N ALA A 130 -0.30 -2.53 4.81
CA ALA A 130 -1.46 -3.04 4.10
C ALA A 130 -2.78 -2.46 4.67
N ALA A 131 -2.92 -2.42 6.00
CA ALA A 131 -4.08 -1.86 6.68
C ALA A 131 -4.21 -0.35 6.41
N LEU A 132 -3.13 0.42 6.55
CA LEU A 132 -3.11 1.86 6.26
C LEU A 132 -3.38 2.14 4.77
N GLY A 133 -2.79 1.35 3.89
CA GLY A 133 -3.04 1.42 2.45
C GLY A 133 -4.52 1.18 2.14
N TYR A 134 -5.11 0.13 2.71
CA TYR A 134 -6.52 -0.15 2.54
C TYR A 134 -7.41 1.01 3.03
N MET A 135 -7.15 1.54 4.22
CA MET A 135 -7.90 2.69 4.76
C MET A 135 -7.80 3.93 3.85
N SER A 136 -6.63 4.18 3.29
CA SER A 136 -6.40 5.32 2.37
C SER A 136 -7.18 5.20 1.05
N TYR A 137 -7.50 3.97 0.62
CA TYR A 137 -8.25 3.67 -0.60
C TYR A 137 -9.68 3.18 -0.33
N ALA A 138 -10.21 3.40 0.88
CA ALA A 138 -11.54 2.91 1.27
C ALA A 138 -12.68 3.38 0.34
N THR A 139 -12.54 4.56 -0.29
CA THR A 139 -13.49 5.07 -1.29
C THR A 139 -13.45 4.30 -2.63
N GLU A 140 -12.36 3.54 -2.88
CA GLU A 140 -12.15 2.78 -4.10
C GLU A 140 -11.63 1.37 -3.76
N PHE A 141 -12.56 0.54 -3.32
CA PHE A 141 -12.32 -0.82 -2.80
C PHE A 141 -11.32 -1.65 -3.62
N ARG A 142 -11.45 -1.66 -4.95
CA ARG A 142 -10.58 -2.47 -5.84
C ARG A 142 -9.10 -2.09 -5.70
N TYR A 143 -8.80 -0.81 -5.51
CA TYR A 143 -7.42 -0.34 -5.35
C TYR A 143 -6.90 -0.58 -3.94
N GLY A 144 -7.73 -0.42 -2.92
CA GLY A 144 -7.38 -0.80 -1.55
C GLY A 144 -7.02 -2.29 -1.45
N LEU A 145 -7.81 -3.15 -2.11
CA LEU A 145 -7.53 -4.58 -2.22
C LEU A 145 -6.20 -4.84 -2.93
N ALA A 146 -5.96 -4.20 -4.09
CA ALA A 146 -4.72 -4.39 -4.84
C ALA A 146 -3.48 -3.97 -4.03
N VAL A 147 -3.54 -2.84 -3.30
CA VAL A 147 -2.48 -2.39 -2.40
C VAL A 147 -2.21 -3.42 -1.31
N SER A 148 -3.27 -3.92 -0.65
CA SER A 148 -3.15 -4.92 0.41
C SER A 148 -2.52 -6.22 -0.10
N VAL A 149 -2.95 -6.72 -1.25
CA VAL A 149 -2.39 -7.94 -1.87
C VAL A 149 -0.92 -7.74 -2.24
N LEU A 150 -0.56 -6.64 -2.91
CA LEU A 150 0.83 -6.35 -3.29
C LEU A 150 1.76 -6.17 -2.08
N THR A 151 1.23 -5.79 -0.93
CA THR A 151 2.03 -5.65 0.29
C THR A 151 2.23 -6.99 0.99
N ILE A 152 1.21 -7.85 1.08
CA ILE A 152 1.25 -9.09 1.88
C ILE A 152 1.65 -10.32 1.06
N ALA A 153 1.22 -10.43 -0.21
CA ALA A 153 1.51 -11.60 -1.02
C ALA A 153 3.01 -11.91 -1.18
N PRO A 154 3.90 -10.92 -1.42
CA PRO A 154 5.34 -11.19 -1.48
C PRO A 154 5.87 -11.81 -0.20
N TYR A 155 5.40 -11.36 0.97
CA TYR A 155 5.77 -11.93 2.26
C TYR A 155 5.35 -13.40 2.37
N ALA A 156 4.08 -13.70 2.12
CA ALA A 156 3.58 -15.07 2.19
C ALA A 156 4.30 -16.00 1.22
N LEU A 157 4.47 -15.57 -0.04
CA LEU A 157 5.18 -16.35 -1.06
C LEU A 157 6.63 -16.60 -0.68
N PHE A 158 7.32 -15.61 -0.12
CA PHE A 158 8.70 -15.78 0.34
C PHE A 158 8.79 -16.77 1.50
N CYS A 159 7.87 -16.70 2.47
CA CYS A 159 7.82 -17.67 3.58
C CYS A 159 7.60 -19.10 3.08
N PHE A 160 6.68 -19.31 2.13
CA PHE A 160 6.49 -20.66 1.52
C PHE A 160 7.70 -21.10 0.74
N TYR A 161 8.30 -20.25 -0.09
CA TYR A 161 9.52 -20.58 -0.82
C TYR A 161 10.63 -21.04 0.12
N ARG A 162 10.87 -20.31 1.21
CA ARG A 162 11.87 -20.66 2.22
C ARG A 162 11.52 -21.93 2.97
N TYR A 163 10.25 -22.16 3.29
CA TYR A 163 9.81 -23.42 3.89
C TYR A 163 10.14 -24.62 3.00
N PHE A 164 9.84 -24.55 1.71
CA PHE A 164 10.16 -25.64 0.79
C PHE A 164 11.67 -25.86 0.61
N ALA A 165 12.47 -24.80 0.76
CA ALA A 165 13.94 -24.91 0.67
C ALA A 165 14.60 -25.41 1.94
N GLN A 166 14.07 -25.09 3.14
CA GLN A 166 14.74 -25.28 4.43
C GLN A 166 13.98 -26.21 5.38
N GLY A 167 12.71 -26.51 5.13
CA GLY A 167 11.86 -27.35 5.99
C GLY A 167 11.45 -26.70 7.31
N ASP A 168 11.65 -25.36 7.50
CA ASP A 168 11.35 -24.66 8.75
C ASP A 168 9.84 -24.44 8.90
N ALA A 169 9.21 -25.19 9.82
CA ALA A 169 7.78 -25.11 10.12
C ALA A 169 7.32 -23.71 10.58
N PHE A 170 8.22 -22.89 11.18
CA PHE A 170 7.93 -21.52 11.54
C PHE A 170 7.60 -20.67 10.30
N LEU A 171 8.35 -20.84 9.20
CA LEU A 171 8.11 -20.12 7.95
C LEU A 171 6.79 -20.54 7.29
N LEU A 172 6.43 -21.83 7.36
CA LEU A 172 5.11 -22.28 6.92
C LEU A 172 4.00 -21.59 7.70
N LEU A 173 4.10 -21.60 9.04
CA LEU A 173 3.11 -21.01 9.92
C LEU A 173 2.94 -19.52 9.67
N THR A 174 4.04 -18.77 9.54
CA THR A 174 3.99 -17.33 9.29
C THR A 174 3.42 -17.00 7.91
N GLY A 175 3.70 -17.80 6.89
CA GLY A 175 3.09 -17.69 5.57
C GLY A 175 1.57 -17.92 5.61
N ILE A 176 1.10 -18.93 6.35
CA ILE A 176 -0.33 -19.21 6.56
C ILE A 176 -0.99 -18.04 7.31
N ILE A 177 -0.38 -17.54 8.39
CA ILE A 177 -0.90 -16.39 9.14
C ILE A 177 -1.06 -15.17 8.24
N ALA A 178 -0.08 -14.91 7.36
CA ALA A 178 -0.16 -13.80 6.41
C ALA A 178 -1.35 -13.94 5.45
N LEU A 179 -1.63 -15.15 4.94
CA LEU A 179 -2.80 -15.40 4.09
C LEU A 179 -4.11 -15.27 4.85
N VAL A 180 -4.19 -15.77 6.08
CA VAL A 180 -5.38 -15.61 6.94
C VAL A 180 -5.63 -14.13 7.23
N TRP A 181 -4.59 -13.38 7.58
CA TRP A 181 -4.69 -11.92 7.76
C TRP A 181 -5.21 -11.23 6.51
N GLN A 182 -4.66 -11.57 5.35
CA GLN A 182 -5.14 -11.04 4.06
C GLN A 182 -6.62 -11.36 3.82
N ALA A 183 -7.05 -12.59 4.11
CA ALA A 183 -8.45 -12.98 3.97
C ALA A 183 -9.38 -12.18 4.90
N VAL A 184 -8.95 -11.91 6.14
CA VAL A 184 -9.68 -11.07 7.10
C VAL A 184 -9.81 -9.63 6.58
N VAL A 185 -8.71 -9.04 6.09
CA VAL A 185 -8.72 -7.67 5.52
C VAL A 185 -9.69 -7.60 4.33
N VAL A 186 -9.63 -8.57 3.42
CA VAL A 186 -10.52 -8.64 2.25
C VAL A 186 -11.99 -8.81 2.66
N SER A 187 -12.27 -9.70 3.61
CA SER A 187 -13.64 -9.94 4.12
C SER A 187 -14.25 -8.68 4.74
N LYS A 188 -13.49 -8.00 5.61
CA LYS A 188 -13.91 -6.71 6.21
C LYS A 188 -14.17 -5.66 5.14
N ALA A 189 -13.31 -5.58 4.15
CA ALA A 189 -13.40 -4.68 3.04
C ALA A 189 -14.69 -4.89 2.22
N LEU A 190 -14.98 -6.14 1.88
CA LEU A 190 -16.23 -6.52 1.18
C LEU A 190 -17.47 -6.16 1.98
N HIS A 191 -17.43 -6.38 3.28
CA HIS A 191 -18.55 -6.05 4.16
C HIS A 191 -18.83 -4.54 4.16
N VAL A 192 -17.80 -3.71 4.36
CA VAL A 192 -17.93 -2.25 4.35
C VAL A 192 -18.42 -1.74 2.98
N SER A 193 -17.93 -2.29 1.88
CA SER A 193 -18.36 -1.86 0.55
C SER A 193 -19.84 -2.18 0.26
N ARG A 194 -20.37 -3.29 0.81
CA ARG A 194 -21.77 -3.67 0.68
C ARG A 194 -22.71 -2.85 1.55
N SER A 195 -22.24 -2.38 2.71
CA SER A 195 -23.03 -1.56 3.63
C SER A 195 -23.17 -0.10 3.18
N ALA A 196 -22.36 0.33 2.19
CA ALA A 196 -22.33 1.70 1.67
C ALA A 196 -23.20 1.89 0.40
N VAL A 197 -23.92 0.85 -0.04
CA VAL A 197 -24.88 0.85 -1.15
C VAL A 197 -26.29 0.81 -0.61
#